data_3d1209fc46a3e52ac4356eeea9ad2058
#
_entry.id   3d1209fc46a3e52ac4356eeea9ad2058
#
_cell.length_a   1.000
_cell.length_b   1.000
_cell.length_c   1.000
_cell.angle_alpha   90.00
_cell.angle_beta   90.00
_cell.angle_gamma   90.00
#
_symmetry.space_group_name_H-M   'P 1'
#
loop_
_entity.id
_entity.type
_entity.pdbx_description
1 polymer ?
#
loop_
_entity_poly.entity_id
_entity_poly.type
_entity_poly.pdbx_seq_one_letter_code
_entity_poly.pdbx_strand_id
1 'polypeptide(L)'
;MTRKHIPIRLKNLEILIREAGSAASLARAAGTNSSYLSQVRNQLPTKKGTPRGIGDDLAAKLETAMNKPHGWMDEDHENEESIALERDDPSRGNHHPLIAWDQVGKRHEISEDKPPPYNTQLLICPVKCSEETFVLRVRGASMEPKFREGELIFVDPQAGADHGNYVVVRFEASNEVSFKQLIVEEGKQYLKTLNPDWPNRIVEVTADTVLCGVIIFKGEAL
;
A
#
# COMPACT_ATOMS: atom_id res chain seq x y z
N MET A 1 4.44 -20.79 32.48
CA MET A 1 4.58 -20.46 31.07
C MET A 1 3.89 -19.14 30.71
N THR A 2 4.15 -18.01 31.42
CA THR A 2 3.22 -16.87 31.31
C THR A 2 3.91 -15.51 31.22
N ARG A 3 5.20 -15.42 30.94
CA ARG A 3 5.93 -14.13 30.92
C ARG A 3 6.16 -13.52 29.54
N LYS A 4 5.86 -14.23 28.45
CA LYS A 4 6.15 -13.76 27.07
C LYS A 4 5.01 -12.96 26.45
N HIS A 5 3.77 -13.13 26.92
CA HIS A 5 2.57 -12.49 26.35
C HIS A 5 2.23 -11.11 26.93
N ILE A 6 2.75 -10.76 28.11
CA ILE A 6 2.41 -9.49 28.78
C ILE A 6 2.79 -8.26 27.94
N PRO A 7 3.99 -8.19 27.32
CA PRO A 7 4.34 -7.07 26.45
C PRO A 7 3.44 -6.96 25.21
N ILE A 8 3.09 -8.08 24.59
CA ILE A 8 2.25 -8.14 23.39
C ILE A 8 0.84 -7.62 23.71
N ARG A 9 0.21 -8.13 24.76
CA ARG A 9 -1.14 -7.68 25.17
C ARG A 9 -1.19 -6.19 25.51
N LEU A 10 -0.13 -5.61 26.07
CA LEU A 10 -0.08 -4.18 26.35
C LEU A 10 0.01 -3.35 25.06
N LYS A 11 0.77 -3.79 24.08
CA LYS A 11 0.83 -3.17 22.77
C LYS A 11 -0.54 -3.23 22.09
N ASN A 12 -1.15 -4.39 22.06
CA ASN A 12 -2.48 -4.59 21.51
C ASN A 12 -3.56 -3.78 22.23
N LEU A 13 -3.42 -3.53 23.52
CA LEU A 13 -4.30 -2.61 24.26
C LEU A 13 -4.22 -1.17 23.70
N GLU A 14 -3.04 -0.68 23.36
CA GLU A 14 -2.89 0.66 22.75
C GLU A 14 -3.58 0.73 21.39
N ILE A 15 -3.49 -0.34 20.59
CA ILE A 15 -4.20 -0.47 19.31
C ILE A 15 -5.71 -0.34 19.55
N LEU A 16 -6.28 -1.15 20.45
CA LEU A 16 -7.72 -1.13 20.73
C LEU A 16 -8.19 0.21 21.34
N ILE A 17 -7.38 0.88 22.15
CA ILE A 17 -7.70 2.23 22.69
C ILE A 17 -7.82 3.24 21.55
N ARG A 18 -6.95 3.16 20.57
CA ARG A 18 -6.94 4.06 19.41
C ARG A 18 -8.14 3.78 18.52
N GLU A 19 -8.44 2.54 18.18
CA GLU A 19 -9.63 2.14 17.41
C GLU A 19 -10.93 2.60 18.12
N ALA A 20 -11.01 2.49 19.42
CA ALA A 20 -12.16 2.94 20.19
C ALA A 20 -12.24 4.46 20.41
N GLY A 21 -11.21 5.21 19.97
CA GLY A 21 -11.07 6.65 20.13
C GLY A 21 -10.61 7.09 21.52
N SER A 22 -10.77 6.27 22.57
CA SER A 22 -10.26 6.55 23.91
C SER A 22 -10.31 5.32 24.82
N ALA A 23 -9.47 5.32 25.87
CA ALA A 23 -9.52 4.28 26.92
C ALA A 23 -10.87 4.21 27.64
N ALA A 24 -11.58 5.33 27.75
CA ALA A 24 -12.91 5.38 28.37
C ALA A 24 -13.98 4.73 27.46
N SER A 25 -13.91 4.96 26.16
CA SER A 25 -14.79 4.33 25.17
C SER A 25 -14.57 2.81 25.12
N LEU A 26 -13.31 2.38 25.07
CA LEU A 26 -12.94 0.96 25.10
C LEU A 26 -13.42 0.28 26.40
N ALA A 27 -13.21 0.92 27.55
CA ALA A 27 -13.67 0.39 28.83
C ALA A 27 -15.19 0.19 28.87
N ARG A 28 -15.94 1.14 28.32
CA ARG A 28 -17.40 1.08 28.22
C ARG A 28 -17.83 -0.06 27.31
N ALA A 29 -17.22 -0.21 26.14
CA ALA A 29 -17.52 -1.28 25.20
C ALA A 29 -17.20 -2.66 25.79
N ALA A 30 -16.09 -2.81 26.50
CA ALA A 30 -15.66 -4.07 27.12
C ALA A 30 -16.34 -4.35 28.49
N GLY A 31 -17.25 -3.50 28.93
CA GLY A 31 -17.91 -3.66 30.24
C GLY A 31 -16.94 -3.65 31.43
N THR A 32 -15.85 -2.86 31.31
CA THR A 32 -14.84 -2.75 32.39
C THR A 32 -14.69 -1.29 32.86
N ASN A 33 -13.89 -1.08 33.91
CA ASN A 33 -13.69 0.24 34.50
C ASN A 33 -12.51 0.95 33.80
N SER A 34 -12.73 2.20 33.37
CA SER A 34 -11.70 3.03 32.70
C SER A 34 -10.46 3.25 33.58
N SER A 35 -10.67 3.41 34.91
CA SER A 35 -9.55 3.52 35.86
C SER A 35 -8.72 2.23 35.92
N TYR A 36 -9.37 1.08 35.79
CA TYR A 36 -8.66 -0.19 35.73
C TYR A 36 -7.84 -0.33 34.46
N LEU A 37 -8.39 0.00 33.28
CA LEU A 37 -7.63 0.02 32.03
C LEU A 37 -6.44 0.98 32.10
N SER A 38 -6.62 2.17 32.67
CA SER A 38 -5.52 3.13 32.86
C SER A 38 -4.42 2.58 33.77
N GLN A 39 -4.79 1.86 34.83
CA GLN A 39 -3.82 1.23 35.74
C GLN A 39 -3.04 0.10 35.04
N VAL A 40 -3.71 -0.70 34.23
CA VAL A 40 -3.08 -1.74 33.39
C VAL A 40 -2.14 -1.12 32.35
N ARG A 41 -2.61 -0.11 31.63
CA ARG A 41 -1.84 0.65 30.65
C ARG A 41 -0.53 1.19 31.21
N ASN A 42 -0.62 1.84 32.39
CA ASN A 42 0.53 2.43 33.08
C ASN A 42 1.30 1.42 33.96
N GLN A 43 0.98 0.12 33.86
CA GLN A 43 1.61 -0.96 34.63
C GLN A 43 1.71 -0.68 36.15
N LEU A 44 0.71 -0.01 36.69
CA LEU A 44 0.72 0.34 38.12
C LEU A 44 0.79 -0.92 38.97
N PRO A 45 1.55 -0.90 40.06
CA PRO A 45 1.74 -2.09 40.91
C PRO A 45 0.44 -2.53 41.57
N THR A 46 0.27 -3.84 41.71
CA THR A 46 -0.76 -4.44 42.52
C THR A 46 -0.39 -4.30 44.01
N LYS A 47 -1.30 -4.65 44.93
CA LYS A 47 -1.01 -4.71 46.37
C LYS A 47 0.17 -5.65 46.72
N LYS A 48 0.55 -6.54 45.78
CA LYS A 48 1.67 -7.48 45.92
C LYS A 48 2.96 -6.98 45.24
N GLY A 49 2.98 -5.72 44.78
CA GLY A 49 4.15 -5.11 44.13
C GLY A 49 4.42 -5.57 42.70
N THR A 50 3.60 -6.43 42.12
CA THR A 50 3.74 -6.84 40.70
C THR A 50 3.02 -5.88 39.76
N PRO A 51 3.56 -5.57 38.57
CA PRO A 51 2.86 -4.74 37.58
C PRO A 51 1.49 -5.36 37.22
N ARG A 52 0.49 -4.51 37.01
CA ARG A 52 -0.81 -4.94 36.50
C ARG A 52 -0.66 -5.32 35.04
N GLY A 53 -1.14 -6.50 34.68
CA GLY A 53 -1.16 -7.01 33.31
C GLY A 53 -2.57 -7.30 32.84
N ILE A 54 -2.70 -7.66 31.58
CA ILE A 54 -3.95 -8.10 30.96
C ILE A 54 -4.02 -9.62 31.13
N GLY A 55 -4.95 -10.08 32.00
CA GLY A 55 -5.27 -11.50 32.14
C GLY A 55 -6.19 -11.97 31.01
N ASP A 56 -6.39 -13.29 30.91
CA ASP A 56 -7.18 -13.91 29.84
C ASP A 56 -8.63 -13.42 29.82
N ASP A 57 -9.27 -13.25 30.99
CA ASP A 57 -10.63 -12.72 31.10
C ASP A 57 -10.77 -11.30 30.54
N LEU A 58 -9.78 -10.44 30.77
CA LEU A 58 -9.80 -9.08 30.25
C LEU A 58 -9.48 -9.08 28.75
N ALA A 59 -8.54 -9.90 28.29
CA ALA A 59 -8.22 -10.05 26.88
C ALA A 59 -9.46 -10.48 26.07
N ALA A 60 -10.15 -11.53 26.51
CA ALA A 60 -11.37 -12.00 25.85
C ALA A 60 -12.50 -10.96 25.81
N LYS A 61 -12.67 -10.14 26.87
CA LYS A 61 -13.65 -9.03 26.88
C LYS A 61 -13.29 -7.93 25.89
N LEU A 62 -12.01 -7.59 25.78
CA LEU A 62 -11.52 -6.58 24.83
C LEU A 62 -11.68 -7.05 23.39
N GLU A 63 -11.32 -8.30 23.10
CA GLU A 63 -11.51 -8.94 21.80
C GLU A 63 -12.99 -8.92 21.38
N THR A 64 -13.87 -9.37 22.24
CA THR A 64 -15.32 -9.39 21.98
C THR A 64 -15.87 -7.98 21.75
N ALA A 65 -15.47 -7.01 22.57
CA ALA A 65 -15.94 -5.63 22.48
C ALA A 65 -15.53 -4.93 21.17
N MET A 66 -14.39 -5.34 20.63
CA MET A 66 -13.81 -4.76 19.39
C MET A 66 -13.97 -5.66 18.18
N ASN A 67 -14.81 -6.71 18.28
CA ASN A 67 -15.06 -7.68 17.22
C ASN A 67 -13.79 -8.34 16.65
N LYS A 68 -12.82 -8.60 17.53
CA LYS A 68 -11.58 -9.31 17.17
C LYS A 68 -11.73 -10.81 17.41
N PRO A 69 -11.03 -11.68 16.66
CA PRO A 69 -11.03 -13.11 16.88
C PRO A 69 -10.43 -13.46 18.23
N HIS A 70 -10.82 -14.62 18.79
CA HIS A 70 -10.26 -15.12 20.05
C HIS A 70 -8.75 -15.38 19.91
N GLY A 71 -7.96 -14.86 20.83
CA GLY A 71 -6.50 -14.96 20.82
C GLY A 71 -5.79 -13.79 20.14
N TRP A 72 -6.54 -12.87 19.54
CA TRP A 72 -5.97 -11.68 18.90
C TRP A 72 -5.06 -10.88 19.84
N MET A 73 -5.40 -10.76 21.10
CA MET A 73 -4.59 -10.05 22.11
C MET A 73 -3.22 -10.71 22.35
N ASP A 74 -3.02 -11.96 21.96
CA ASP A 74 -1.78 -12.73 22.18
C ASP A 74 -0.86 -12.76 20.94
N GLU A 75 -1.31 -12.28 19.79
CA GLU A 75 -0.57 -12.17 18.54
C GLU A 75 0.09 -10.79 18.42
N ASP A 76 1.22 -10.71 17.72
CA ASP A 76 1.93 -9.44 17.50
C ASP A 76 1.40 -8.74 16.25
N HIS A 77 0.65 -7.66 16.47
CA HIS A 77 0.04 -6.85 15.42
C HIS A 77 0.82 -5.56 15.10
N GLU A 78 2.06 -5.41 15.58
CA GLU A 78 2.87 -4.19 15.30
C GLU A 78 3.05 -3.96 13.80
N ASN A 79 3.15 -5.02 13.01
CA ASN A 79 3.31 -4.90 11.56
C ASN A 79 1.99 -4.53 10.86
N GLU A 80 0.86 -5.05 11.32
CA GLU A 80 -0.46 -4.71 10.76
C GLU A 80 -0.83 -3.26 11.08
N GLU A 81 -0.51 -2.81 12.30
CA GLU A 81 -0.78 -1.44 12.72
C GLU A 81 0.15 -0.41 12.04
N SER A 82 1.42 -0.73 11.86
CA SER A 82 2.34 0.13 11.11
C SER A 82 1.81 0.37 9.69
N ILE A 83 1.23 -0.65 9.06
CA ILE A 83 0.61 -0.56 7.74
C ILE A 83 -0.70 0.23 7.77
N ALA A 84 -1.54 0.06 8.80
CA ALA A 84 -2.81 0.78 8.94
C ALA A 84 -2.60 2.26 9.30
N LEU A 85 -1.66 2.59 10.19
CA LEU A 85 -1.29 3.97 10.54
C LEU A 85 -0.58 4.69 9.37
N GLU A 86 0.10 3.92 8.52
CA GLU A 86 0.68 4.44 7.29
C GLU A 86 -0.38 4.80 6.25
N ARG A 87 -1.56 4.20 6.31
CA ARG A 87 -2.70 4.52 5.43
C ARG A 87 -3.48 5.78 5.85
N ASP A 88 -3.55 6.10 7.14
CA ASP A 88 -4.41 7.16 7.68
C ASP A 88 -3.67 8.45 8.06
N ASP A 89 -2.35 8.56 7.79
CA ASP A 89 -1.61 9.79 8.01
C ASP A 89 -1.73 10.71 6.78
N PRO A 90 -2.54 11.77 6.82
CA PRO A 90 -2.66 12.72 5.71
C PRO A 90 -1.35 13.49 5.42
N SER A 91 -0.35 13.43 6.31
CA SER A 91 1.00 13.98 6.09
C SER A 91 1.91 13.02 5.32
N ARG A 92 1.56 11.75 5.21
CA ARG A 92 2.24 10.71 4.43
C ARG A 92 1.68 10.59 3.01
N GLY A 93 1.28 11.71 2.41
CA GLY A 93 0.69 11.76 1.08
C GLY A 93 1.20 10.67 0.14
N ASN A 94 0.30 10.07 -0.59
CA ASN A 94 0.48 9.26 -1.82
C ASN A 94 1.82 8.53 -1.97
N HIS A 95 2.12 7.60 -1.04
CA HIS A 95 3.30 6.73 -1.15
C HIS A 95 2.99 5.54 -2.04
N HIS A 96 3.75 5.38 -3.11
CA HIS A 96 3.53 4.35 -4.11
C HIS A 96 4.74 3.44 -4.27
N PRO A 97 4.53 2.12 -4.43
CA PRO A 97 5.62 1.16 -4.49
C PRO A 97 6.40 1.28 -5.80
N LEU A 98 7.74 1.28 -5.70
CA LEU A 98 8.61 1.06 -6.84
C LEU A 98 8.62 -0.44 -7.13
N ILE A 99 8.09 -0.84 -8.27
CA ILE A 99 8.00 -2.24 -8.68
C ILE A 99 8.84 -2.53 -9.92
N ALA A 100 9.14 -3.80 -10.14
CA ALA A 100 9.81 -4.25 -11.35
C ALA A 100 8.81 -4.41 -12.51
N TRP A 101 9.30 -4.31 -13.75
CA TRP A 101 8.47 -4.41 -14.96
C TRP A 101 7.70 -5.73 -15.08
N ASP A 102 8.27 -6.83 -14.63
CA ASP A 102 7.65 -8.17 -14.61
C ASP A 102 6.52 -8.31 -13.59
N GLN A 103 6.43 -7.40 -12.63
CA GLN A 103 5.37 -7.36 -11.63
C GLN A 103 4.12 -6.61 -12.12
N VAL A 104 4.23 -5.75 -13.13
CA VAL A 104 3.10 -4.96 -13.66
C VAL A 104 1.97 -5.86 -14.14
N GLY A 105 2.29 -6.93 -14.89
CA GLY A 105 1.29 -7.86 -15.43
C GLY A 105 0.60 -8.74 -14.39
N LYS A 106 1.22 -8.91 -13.23
CA LYS A 106 0.71 -9.78 -12.15
C LYS A 106 -0.14 -9.04 -11.12
N ARG A 107 -0.24 -7.71 -11.20
CA ARG A 107 -1.01 -6.92 -10.21
C ARG A 107 -2.50 -7.22 -10.20
N HIS A 108 -3.08 -7.60 -11.33
CA HIS A 108 -4.47 -8.08 -11.39
C HIS A 108 -4.68 -9.46 -10.74
N GLU A 109 -3.60 -10.24 -10.56
CA GLU A 109 -3.63 -11.55 -9.92
C GLU A 109 -3.27 -11.50 -8.43
N ILE A 110 -2.68 -10.37 -7.98
CA ILE A 110 -2.38 -10.15 -6.58
C ILE A 110 -3.64 -9.50 -5.98
N SER A 111 -4.48 -10.33 -5.35
CA SER A 111 -5.63 -9.87 -4.57
C SER A 111 -5.22 -8.77 -3.60
N GLU A 112 -6.16 -7.84 -3.33
CA GLU A 112 -6.05 -6.68 -2.44
C GLU A 112 -5.49 -6.95 -1.04
N ASP A 113 -5.34 -8.23 -0.66
CA ASP A 113 -4.91 -8.67 0.67
C ASP A 113 -3.40 -8.97 0.80
N LYS A 114 -2.57 -8.78 -0.25
CA LYS A 114 -1.13 -9.01 -0.10
C LYS A 114 -0.37 -7.70 -0.05
N PRO A 115 0.17 -7.31 1.12
CA PRO A 115 1.06 -6.17 1.22
C PRO A 115 2.27 -6.35 0.29
N PRO A 116 2.83 -5.26 -0.26
CA PRO A 116 4.04 -5.33 -1.06
C PRO A 116 5.17 -5.99 -0.25
N PRO A 117 6.10 -6.70 -0.89
CA PRO A 117 7.21 -7.36 -0.20
C PRO A 117 7.95 -6.39 0.74
N TYR A 118 8.40 -6.87 1.89
CA TYR A 118 9.00 -6.10 2.99
C TYR A 118 10.17 -5.16 2.61
N ASN A 119 10.67 -5.22 1.39
CA ASN A 119 11.77 -4.39 0.88
C ASN A 119 11.37 -3.49 -0.29
N THR A 120 10.08 -3.22 -0.47
CA THR A 120 9.62 -2.35 -1.57
C THR A 120 9.87 -0.88 -1.20
N GLN A 121 10.68 -0.19 -1.97
CA GLN A 121 10.87 1.25 -1.83
C GLN A 121 9.55 1.97 -2.13
N LEU A 122 9.09 2.80 -1.19
CA LEU A 122 7.91 3.63 -1.36
C LEU A 122 8.33 5.05 -1.76
N LEU A 123 7.66 5.62 -2.74
CA LEU A 123 7.94 6.95 -3.28
C LEU A 123 6.68 7.81 -3.25
N ILE A 124 6.85 9.09 -2.91
CA ILE A 124 5.74 10.05 -2.86
C ILE A 124 5.44 10.55 -4.28
N CYS A 125 4.16 10.46 -4.68
CA CYS A 125 3.70 11.07 -5.90
C CYS A 125 3.40 12.57 -5.65
N PRO A 126 4.03 13.51 -6.37
CA PRO A 126 3.84 14.94 -6.12
C PRO A 126 2.58 15.52 -6.80
N VAL A 127 1.82 14.68 -7.51
CA VAL A 127 0.58 15.06 -8.18
C VAL A 127 -0.57 14.20 -7.67
N LYS A 128 -1.81 14.65 -7.90
CA LYS A 128 -3.00 13.87 -7.56
C LYS A 128 -3.02 12.55 -8.34
N CYS A 129 -3.20 11.46 -7.63
CA CYS A 129 -3.21 10.11 -8.20
C CYS A 129 -4.13 9.18 -7.39
N SER A 130 -4.40 8.00 -7.92
CA SER A 130 -5.15 6.96 -7.21
C SER A 130 -4.26 6.18 -6.23
N GLU A 131 -4.87 5.49 -5.29
CA GLU A 131 -4.17 4.59 -4.35
C GLU A 131 -3.46 3.43 -5.06
N GLU A 132 -3.96 3.05 -6.23
CA GLU A 132 -3.38 1.98 -7.06
C GLU A 132 -2.15 2.40 -7.85
N THR A 133 -1.76 3.66 -7.80
CA THR A 133 -0.57 4.17 -8.47
C THR A 133 0.68 3.39 -8.05
N PHE A 134 1.56 3.16 -8.99
CA PHE A 134 2.84 2.51 -8.77
C PHE A 134 3.96 3.22 -9.54
N VAL A 135 5.18 2.91 -9.17
CA VAL A 135 6.36 3.54 -9.78
C VAL A 135 7.18 2.49 -10.52
N LEU A 136 7.66 2.86 -11.69
CA LEU A 136 8.59 2.07 -12.48
C LEU A 136 9.87 2.88 -12.73
N ARG A 137 10.98 2.18 -12.88
CA ARG A 137 12.21 2.77 -13.38
C ARG A 137 12.28 2.58 -14.89
N VAL A 138 12.47 3.68 -15.63
CA VAL A 138 12.60 3.64 -17.10
C VAL A 138 13.75 2.74 -17.50
N ARG A 139 13.52 1.91 -18.50
CA ARG A 139 14.49 0.98 -19.07
C ARG A 139 14.61 1.19 -20.57
N GLY A 140 15.84 1.29 -21.04
CA GLY A 140 16.15 1.46 -22.46
C GLY A 140 15.82 2.84 -23.03
N ALA A 141 16.14 3.05 -24.29
CA ALA A 141 16.13 4.34 -24.97
C ALA A 141 14.93 4.57 -25.91
N SER A 142 13.92 3.69 -25.91
CA SER A 142 12.80 3.76 -26.85
C SER A 142 11.97 5.05 -26.74
N MET A 143 11.95 5.66 -25.56
CA MET A 143 11.15 6.86 -25.27
C MET A 143 12.01 8.11 -25.08
N GLU A 144 13.29 8.04 -25.46
CA GLU A 144 14.16 9.23 -25.50
C GLU A 144 13.72 10.19 -26.63
N PRO A 145 14.02 11.48 -26.48
CA PRO A 145 14.76 12.12 -25.37
C PRO A 145 13.89 12.48 -24.15
N LYS A 146 12.57 12.27 -24.22
CA LYS A 146 11.65 12.73 -23.18
C LYS A 146 11.76 11.90 -21.89
N PHE A 147 11.99 10.59 -22.01
CA PHE A 147 12.19 9.68 -20.90
C PHE A 147 13.54 9.00 -21.08
N ARG A 148 14.42 9.20 -20.10
CA ARG A 148 15.77 8.62 -20.10
C ARG A 148 15.82 7.40 -19.22
N GLU A 149 16.71 6.47 -19.56
CA GLU A 149 16.94 5.30 -18.71
C GLU A 149 17.33 5.71 -17.28
N GLY A 150 16.75 5.03 -16.29
CA GLY A 150 16.97 5.31 -14.88
C GLY A 150 15.96 6.28 -14.25
N GLU A 151 15.29 7.14 -15.03
CA GLU A 151 14.22 8.01 -14.52
C GLU A 151 13.07 7.18 -13.91
N LEU A 152 12.33 7.81 -13.01
CA LEU A 152 11.15 7.20 -12.37
C LEU A 152 9.89 7.71 -13.07
N ILE A 153 8.94 6.81 -13.32
CA ILE A 153 7.62 7.12 -13.85
C ILE A 153 6.55 6.63 -12.89
N PHE A 154 5.60 7.50 -12.59
CA PHE A 154 4.45 7.19 -11.75
C PHE A 154 3.29 6.85 -12.66
N VAL A 155 2.75 5.66 -12.48
CA VAL A 155 1.73 5.06 -13.34
C VAL A 155 0.45 4.90 -12.55
N ASP A 156 -0.61 5.55 -13.00
CA ASP A 156 -1.93 5.47 -12.37
C ASP A 156 -2.86 4.61 -13.23
N PRO A 157 -3.30 3.44 -12.74
CA PRO A 157 -4.22 2.56 -13.45
C PRO A 157 -5.63 3.14 -13.63
N GLN A 158 -6.03 4.06 -12.72
CA GLN A 158 -7.38 4.66 -12.76
C GLN A 158 -7.45 5.94 -13.57
N ALA A 159 -6.31 6.47 -14.03
CA ALA A 159 -6.28 7.65 -14.87
C ALA A 159 -6.81 7.37 -16.28
N GLY A 160 -7.62 8.27 -16.81
CA GLY A 160 -8.13 8.18 -18.17
C GLY A 160 -6.99 8.29 -19.19
N ALA A 161 -7.00 7.42 -20.19
CA ALA A 161 -6.00 7.40 -21.25
C ALA A 161 -6.51 8.15 -22.48
N ASP A 162 -5.99 9.35 -22.70
CA ASP A 162 -6.34 10.22 -23.84
C ASP A 162 -5.22 10.29 -24.87
N HIS A 163 -5.56 10.83 -26.05
CA HIS A 163 -4.59 11.10 -27.10
C HIS A 163 -3.41 11.93 -26.58
N GLY A 164 -2.21 11.46 -26.86
CA GLY A 164 -0.96 12.11 -26.43
C GLY A 164 -0.45 11.70 -25.07
N ASN A 165 -1.25 11.01 -24.25
CA ASN A 165 -0.80 10.48 -22.96
C ASN A 165 0.29 9.42 -23.14
N TYR A 166 1.10 9.25 -22.12
CA TYR A 166 2.06 8.15 -22.02
C TYR A 166 1.44 7.05 -21.20
N VAL A 167 1.43 5.84 -21.75
CA VAL A 167 0.73 4.69 -21.17
C VAL A 167 1.69 3.52 -20.99
N VAL A 168 1.48 2.76 -19.93
CA VAL A 168 2.10 1.45 -19.72
C VAL A 168 1.13 0.40 -20.23
N VAL A 169 1.61 -0.47 -21.11
CA VAL A 169 0.83 -1.52 -21.76
C VAL A 169 1.51 -2.87 -21.58
N ARG A 170 0.71 -3.92 -21.55
CA ARG A 170 1.16 -5.31 -21.61
C ARG A 170 0.59 -5.96 -22.86
N PHE A 171 1.43 -6.66 -23.59
CA PHE A 171 1.03 -7.51 -24.71
C PHE A 171 0.80 -8.93 -24.20
N GLU A 172 -0.44 -9.42 -24.31
CA GLU A 172 -0.82 -10.73 -23.73
C GLU A 172 -0.06 -11.89 -24.38
N ALA A 173 0.11 -11.87 -25.70
CA ALA A 173 0.79 -12.94 -26.42
C ALA A 173 2.25 -13.14 -26.00
N SER A 174 2.98 -12.05 -25.73
CA SER A 174 4.40 -12.10 -25.31
C SER A 174 4.61 -11.92 -23.81
N ASN A 175 3.57 -11.50 -23.08
CA ASN A 175 3.64 -11.05 -21.68
C ASN A 175 4.67 -9.91 -21.48
N GLU A 176 4.99 -9.19 -22.55
CA GLU A 176 5.92 -8.08 -22.53
C GLU A 176 5.21 -6.81 -22.05
N VAL A 177 5.83 -6.11 -21.10
CA VAL A 177 5.36 -4.81 -20.60
C VAL A 177 6.25 -3.71 -21.19
N SER A 178 5.62 -2.70 -21.73
CA SER A 178 6.31 -1.56 -22.35
C SER A 178 5.54 -0.27 -22.06
N PHE A 179 6.18 0.89 -22.23
CA PHE A 179 5.46 2.15 -22.22
C PHE A 179 5.65 2.91 -23.54
N LYS A 180 4.60 3.59 -23.96
CA LYS A 180 4.47 4.23 -25.25
C LYS A 180 3.64 5.51 -25.12
N GLN A 181 3.64 6.34 -26.15
CA GLN A 181 2.67 7.41 -26.30
C GLN A 181 1.42 6.87 -27.00
N LEU A 182 0.26 7.10 -26.40
CA LEU A 182 -1.04 6.77 -27.00
C LEU A 182 -1.40 7.82 -28.04
N ILE A 183 -1.69 7.39 -29.24
CA ILE A 183 -2.23 8.19 -30.32
C ILE A 183 -3.64 7.70 -30.63
N VAL A 184 -4.61 8.59 -30.66
CA VAL A 184 -5.99 8.28 -31.04
C VAL A 184 -6.27 9.07 -32.33
N GLU A 185 -6.57 8.37 -33.39
CA GLU A 185 -6.83 8.97 -34.73
C GLU A 185 -7.91 8.17 -35.43
N GLU A 186 -8.91 8.84 -35.96
CA GLU A 186 -10.06 8.24 -36.69
C GLU A 186 -10.74 7.07 -35.95
N GLY A 187 -10.83 7.16 -34.63
CA GLY A 187 -11.43 6.12 -33.77
C GLY A 187 -10.53 4.90 -33.54
N LYS A 188 -9.32 4.90 -34.04
CA LYS A 188 -8.30 3.88 -33.80
C LYS A 188 -7.27 4.36 -32.78
N GLN A 189 -6.66 3.43 -32.10
CA GLN A 189 -5.61 3.69 -31.12
C GLN A 189 -4.30 3.10 -31.60
N TYR A 190 -3.23 3.85 -31.41
CA TYR A 190 -1.87 3.46 -31.76
C TYR A 190 -0.93 3.75 -30.62
N LEU A 191 0.10 2.94 -30.49
CA LEU A 191 1.19 3.10 -29.54
C LEU A 191 2.43 3.59 -30.26
N LYS A 192 2.91 4.77 -29.91
CA LYS A 192 4.05 5.42 -30.55
C LYS A 192 5.27 5.41 -29.65
N THR A 193 6.40 5.00 -30.21
CA THR A 193 7.73 5.16 -29.62
C THR A 193 8.27 6.54 -29.99
N LEU A 194 8.84 7.27 -29.02
CA LEU A 194 9.32 8.64 -29.24
C LEU A 194 10.68 8.70 -29.96
N ASN A 195 11.56 7.75 -29.64
CA ASN A 195 12.89 7.71 -30.25
C ASN A 195 12.77 7.53 -31.78
N PRO A 196 13.29 8.50 -32.59
CA PRO A 196 13.20 8.42 -34.04
C PRO A 196 13.98 7.26 -34.65
N ASP A 197 15.02 6.79 -33.98
CA ASP A 197 15.88 5.70 -34.44
C ASP A 197 15.37 4.31 -34.04
N TRP A 198 14.23 4.26 -33.33
CA TRP A 198 13.66 2.98 -32.88
C TRP A 198 12.91 2.27 -34.02
N PRO A 199 13.14 0.96 -34.23
CA PRO A 199 12.37 0.18 -35.18
C PRO A 199 10.90 0.09 -34.75
N ASN A 200 9.97 -0.02 -35.70
CA ASN A 200 8.53 -0.18 -35.44
C ASN A 200 7.96 0.89 -34.50
N ARG A 201 8.13 2.17 -34.91
CA ARG A 201 7.76 3.31 -34.05
C ARG A 201 6.29 3.42 -33.72
N ILE A 202 5.41 2.89 -34.55
CA ILE A 202 3.95 2.96 -34.40
C ILE A 202 3.40 1.55 -34.54
N VAL A 203 2.61 1.14 -33.51
CA VAL A 203 1.94 -0.16 -33.47
C VAL A 203 0.47 0.10 -33.20
N GLU A 204 -0.44 -0.53 -33.93
CA GLU A 204 -1.88 -0.43 -33.68
C GLU A 204 -2.22 -1.19 -32.37
N VAL A 205 -3.10 -0.60 -31.55
CA VAL A 205 -3.65 -1.27 -30.35
C VAL A 205 -4.63 -2.33 -30.83
N THR A 206 -4.40 -3.56 -30.41
CA THR A 206 -5.26 -4.72 -30.73
C THR A 206 -5.89 -5.28 -29.47
N ALA A 207 -6.76 -6.27 -29.61
CA ALA A 207 -7.34 -6.99 -28.47
C ALA A 207 -6.30 -7.67 -27.56
N ASP A 208 -5.09 -7.88 -28.05
CA ASP A 208 -3.94 -8.44 -27.33
C ASP A 208 -3.20 -7.38 -26.46
N THR A 209 -3.64 -6.13 -26.49
CA THR A 209 -2.99 -5.02 -25.77
C THR A 209 -3.80 -4.65 -24.53
N VAL A 210 -3.22 -4.85 -23.36
CA VAL A 210 -3.83 -4.48 -22.08
C VAL A 210 -3.22 -3.18 -21.58
N LEU A 211 -4.05 -2.17 -21.31
CA LEU A 211 -3.64 -0.92 -20.68
C LEU A 211 -3.43 -1.17 -19.18
N CYS A 212 -2.22 -0.95 -18.68
CA CYS A 212 -1.87 -1.12 -17.26
C CYS A 212 -1.95 0.20 -16.46
N GLY A 213 -1.95 1.34 -17.13
CA GLY A 213 -2.11 2.65 -16.53
C GLY A 213 -1.48 3.78 -17.34
N VAL A 214 -1.76 5.01 -16.91
CA VAL A 214 -1.28 6.25 -17.51
C VAL A 214 -0.11 6.81 -16.69
N ILE A 215 0.94 7.27 -17.36
CA ILE A 215 2.05 7.95 -16.70
C ILE A 215 1.61 9.38 -16.37
N ILE A 216 1.46 9.66 -15.09
CA ILE A 216 0.98 10.95 -14.57
C ILE A 216 2.10 11.88 -14.11
N PHE A 217 3.26 11.32 -13.77
CA PHE A 217 4.44 12.08 -13.34
C PHE A 217 5.72 11.34 -13.70
N LYS A 218 6.80 12.10 -13.94
CA LYS A 218 8.16 11.55 -14.03
C LYS A 218 9.10 12.31 -13.10
N GLY A 219 10.07 11.63 -12.56
CA GLY A 219 11.09 12.18 -11.68
C GLY A 219 12.46 11.56 -11.92
N GLU A 220 13.47 12.22 -11.44
CA GLU A 220 14.86 11.74 -11.46
C GLU A 220 15.32 11.55 -10.01
N ALA A 221 15.92 10.39 -9.72
CA ALA A 221 16.59 10.19 -8.44
C ALA A 221 18.01 10.74 -8.55
N LEU A 222 18.37 11.68 -7.67
CA LEU A 222 19.70 12.27 -7.55
C LEU A 222 20.68 11.33 -6.85
#